data_5c2d827b7e4ccbfdbd4088254f4ab5a4
#
_entry.id   5c2d827b7e4ccbfdbd4088254f4ab5a4
#
_cell.length_a   1.000
_cell.length_b   1.000
_cell.length_c   1.000
_cell.angle_alpha   90.00
_cell.angle_beta   90.00
_cell.angle_gamma   90.00
#
_symmetry.space_group_name_H-M   'P 1'
#
loop_
_entity.id
_entity.type
_entity.pdbx_description
1 polymer ?
#
loop_
_entity_poly.entity_id
_entity_poly.type
_entity_poly.pdbx_seq_one_letter_code
_entity_poly.pdbx_strand_id
1 'polypeptide(L)'
;MDVDNDGRCFTLISLELLSEENSIDVYSFEKENREYFERNLPPRPANYFDLEGFKEITRELLAEQRNRDVYMHLIRDSQGVMVGRINLSVLENDRTTAELGYRIGENVTNLGYAGEAVKFVLDKAFTTYGLNKIIAGTA
;
A
#
# COMPACT_ATOMS: atom_id res chain seq x y z
N MET A 1 13.45 10.34 -4.87
CA MET A 1 14.78 9.71 -5.00
C MET A 1 15.84 10.74 -4.63
N ASP A 2 16.71 10.37 -3.73
CA ASP A 2 17.80 11.25 -3.29
C ASP A 2 19.11 10.87 -3.92
N VAL A 3 20.10 11.76 -3.79
CA VAL A 3 21.44 11.57 -4.35
C VAL A 3 22.45 11.71 -3.21
N ASP A 4 23.36 10.75 -3.08
CA ASP A 4 24.40 10.80 -2.04
C ASP A 4 25.55 11.74 -2.44
N ASN A 5 26.55 11.85 -1.56
CA ASN A 5 27.70 12.75 -1.78
C ASN A 5 28.52 12.38 -3.00
N ASP A 6 28.44 11.14 -3.47
CA ASP A 6 29.15 10.65 -4.66
C ASP A 6 28.30 10.78 -5.94
N GLY A 7 27.13 11.40 -5.85
CA GLY A 7 26.23 11.58 -6.98
C GLY A 7 25.39 10.37 -7.31
N ARG A 8 25.39 9.34 -6.47
CA ARG A 8 24.59 8.13 -6.68
C ARG A 8 23.17 8.32 -6.20
N CYS A 9 22.20 7.88 -7.02
CA CYS A 9 20.81 7.92 -6.64
C CYS A 9 20.48 6.75 -5.71
N PHE A 10 19.66 7.00 -4.70
CA PHE A 10 19.14 5.94 -3.83
C PHE A 10 17.66 6.19 -3.55
N THR A 11 16.96 5.13 -3.20
CA THR A 11 15.54 5.19 -2.91
C THR A 11 15.32 5.39 -1.41
N LEU A 12 14.34 6.23 -1.05
CA LEU A 12 13.97 6.47 0.36
C LEU A 12 13.09 5.37 0.89
N ILE A 13 12.36 4.68 0.01
CA ILE A 13 11.37 3.68 0.41
C ILE A 13 11.52 2.41 -0.43
N SER A 14 10.92 1.33 0.07
CA SER A 14 10.72 0.11 -0.68
C SER A 14 9.29 -0.35 -0.56
N LEU A 15 8.81 -1.14 -1.52
CA LEU A 15 7.50 -1.74 -1.49
C LEU A 15 7.62 -3.23 -1.18
N GLU A 16 6.73 -3.72 -0.32
CA GLU A 16 6.69 -5.13 0.07
C GLU A 16 5.27 -5.64 -0.09
N LEU A 17 5.09 -6.68 -0.91
CA LEU A 17 3.77 -7.25 -1.13
C LEU A 17 3.21 -7.83 0.17
N LEU A 18 1.91 -7.64 0.41
CA LEU A 18 1.26 -8.17 1.61
C LEU A 18 1.44 -9.68 1.70
N SER A 19 1.76 -10.15 2.90
CA SER A 19 1.91 -11.57 3.24
C SER A 19 1.35 -11.82 4.63
N GLU A 20 1.26 -13.07 5.02
CA GLU A 20 0.87 -13.41 6.39
C GLU A 20 1.86 -12.82 7.40
N GLU A 21 3.16 -12.92 7.11
CA GLU A 21 4.20 -12.47 8.02
C GLU A 21 4.18 -10.96 8.26
N ASN A 22 3.96 -10.16 7.21
CA ASN A 22 3.99 -8.72 7.36
C ASN A 22 2.64 -8.09 7.70
N SER A 23 1.57 -8.88 7.76
CA SER A 23 0.23 -8.36 8.05
C SER A 23 0.12 -7.73 9.43
N ILE A 24 0.91 -8.19 10.40
CA ILE A 24 0.91 -7.61 11.74
C ILE A 24 1.40 -6.15 11.72
N ASP A 25 2.34 -5.84 10.84
CA ASP A 25 2.81 -4.46 10.67
C ASP A 25 1.70 -3.58 10.08
N VAL A 26 0.88 -4.13 9.20
CA VAL A 26 -0.28 -3.42 8.66
C VAL A 26 -1.27 -3.11 9.77
N TYR A 27 -1.56 -4.08 10.63
CA TYR A 27 -2.45 -3.90 11.77
C TYR A 27 -1.96 -2.77 12.67
N SER A 28 -0.69 -2.82 13.05
CA SER A 28 -0.07 -1.79 13.90
C SER A 28 -0.11 -0.41 13.25
N PHE A 29 0.22 -0.34 11.97
CA PHE A 29 0.20 0.91 11.21
C PHE A 29 -1.21 1.52 11.15
N GLU A 30 -2.21 0.73 10.80
CA GLU A 30 -3.59 1.21 10.70
C GLU A 30 -4.12 1.64 12.08
N LYS A 31 -3.78 0.91 13.12
CA LYS A 31 -4.18 1.22 14.48
C LYS A 31 -3.57 2.54 14.98
N GLU A 32 -2.28 2.71 14.73
CA GLU A 32 -1.53 3.93 15.08
C GLU A 32 -2.09 5.17 14.38
N ASN A 33 -2.52 5.01 13.14
CA ASN A 33 -2.98 6.12 12.31
C ASN A 33 -4.51 6.19 12.20
N ARG A 34 -5.24 5.41 13.00
CA ARG A 34 -6.69 5.29 12.91
C ARG A 34 -7.39 6.66 12.97
N GLU A 35 -7.09 7.43 13.98
CA GLU A 35 -7.71 8.73 14.19
C GLU A 35 -7.42 9.69 13.03
N TYR A 36 -6.18 9.72 12.58
CA TYR A 36 -5.76 10.54 11.44
C TYR A 36 -6.50 10.16 10.16
N PHE A 37 -6.57 8.87 9.85
CA PHE A 37 -7.24 8.41 8.63
C PHE A 37 -8.74 8.64 8.68
N GLU A 38 -9.37 8.45 9.83
CA GLU A 38 -10.82 8.64 9.97
C GLU A 38 -11.28 10.08 9.82
N ARG A 39 -10.37 11.05 9.90
CA ARG A 39 -10.70 12.47 9.65
C ARG A 39 -11.06 12.73 8.20
N ASN A 40 -10.44 12.00 7.26
CA ASN A 40 -10.53 12.32 5.83
C ASN A 40 -10.96 11.14 4.95
N LEU A 41 -11.00 9.94 5.49
CA LEU A 41 -11.30 8.71 4.77
C LEU A 41 -12.45 7.97 5.44
N PRO A 42 -13.21 7.16 4.68
CA PRO A 42 -14.22 6.31 5.29
C PRO A 42 -13.60 5.40 6.35
N PRO A 43 -14.29 5.15 7.46
CA PRO A 43 -13.76 4.27 8.50
C PRO A 43 -13.65 2.83 7.98
N ARG A 44 -12.70 2.08 8.55
CA ARG A 44 -12.61 0.65 8.32
C ARG A 44 -13.81 -0.07 8.94
N PRO A 45 -14.11 -1.30 8.51
CA PRO A 45 -15.16 -2.09 9.14
C PRO A 45 -14.97 -2.18 10.67
N ALA A 46 -16.05 -2.32 11.40
CA ALA A 46 -16.03 -2.31 12.87
C ALA A 46 -15.09 -3.36 13.47
N ASN A 47 -14.96 -4.52 12.82
CA ASN A 47 -14.11 -5.62 13.30
C ASN A 47 -12.65 -5.50 12.86
N TYR A 48 -12.30 -4.46 12.10
CA TYR A 48 -10.93 -4.29 11.57
C TYR A 48 -9.89 -4.15 12.68
N PHE A 49 -10.24 -3.46 13.77
CA PHE A 49 -9.31 -3.19 14.87
C PHE A 49 -9.42 -4.21 16.02
N ASP A 50 -10.15 -5.30 15.79
CA ASP A 50 -10.12 -6.48 16.62
C ASP A 50 -9.16 -7.47 15.94
N LEU A 51 -8.21 -8.05 16.67
CA LEU A 51 -7.15 -8.87 16.07
C LEU A 51 -7.72 -10.04 15.26
N GLU A 52 -8.74 -10.73 15.77
CA GLU A 52 -9.33 -11.85 15.05
C GLU A 52 -10.08 -11.39 13.79
N GLY A 53 -10.81 -10.27 13.90
CA GLY A 53 -11.47 -9.67 12.74
C GLY A 53 -10.47 -9.21 11.69
N PHE A 54 -9.38 -8.60 12.11
CA PHE A 54 -8.31 -8.19 11.20
C PHE A 54 -7.68 -9.38 10.49
N LYS A 55 -7.42 -10.47 11.20
CA LYS A 55 -6.86 -11.68 10.60
C LYS A 55 -7.78 -12.27 9.54
N GLU A 56 -9.09 -12.26 9.79
CA GLU A 56 -10.07 -12.74 8.83
C GLU A 56 -10.10 -11.87 7.57
N ILE A 57 -10.12 -10.55 7.74
CA ILE A 57 -10.08 -9.60 6.62
C ILE A 57 -8.78 -9.80 5.81
N THR A 58 -7.65 -10.01 6.50
CA THR A 58 -6.37 -10.24 5.85
C THR A 58 -6.38 -11.54 5.04
N ARG A 59 -6.98 -12.60 5.55
CA ARG A 59 -7.09 -13.87 4.81
C ARG A 59 -7.89 -13.68 3.52
N GLU A 60 -8.97 -12.91 3.57
CA GLU A 60 -9.77 -12.59 2.38
C GLU A 60 -8.96 -11.77 1.38
N LEU A 61 -8.23 -10.78 1.85
CA LEU A 61 -7.39 -9.93 1.01
C LEU A 61 -6.28 -10.73 0.35
N LEU A 62 -5.65 -11.65 1.09
CA LEU A 62 -4.62 -12.52 0.54
C LEU A 62 -5.19 -13.47 -0.52
N ALA A 63 -6.43 -13.96 -0.34
CA ALA A 63 -7.10 -14.78 -1.33
C ALA A 63 -7.37 -13.98 -2.61
N GLU A 64 -7.85 -12.75 -2.49
CA GLU A 64 -8.06 -11.85 -3.62
C GLU A 64 -6.74 -11.56 -4.35
N GLN A 65 -5.65 -11.40 -3.59
CA GLN A 65 -4.33 -11.16 -4.16
C GLN A 65 -3.83 -12.39 -4.94
N ARG A 66 -4.06 -13.60 -4.42
CA ARG A 66 -3.73 -14.83 -5.16
C ARG A 66 -4.52 -14.94 -6.46
N ASN A 67 -5.75 -14.44 -6.48
CA ASN A 67 -6.59 -14.40 -7.68
C ASN A 67 -6.26 -13.23 -8.61
N ARG A 68 -5.29 -12.40 -8.24
CA ARG A 68 -4.91 -11.21 -9.00
C ARG A 68 -6.02 -10.16 -9.10
N ASP A 69 -6.88 -10.09 -8.07
CA ASP A 69 -7.94 -9.09 -7.99
C ASP A 69 -7.43 -7.82 -7.31
N VAL A 70 -6.43 -7.96 -6.45
CA VAL A 70 -5.84 -6.85 -5.72
C VAL A 70 -4.35 -7.10 -5.50
N TYR A 71 -3.58 -6.03 -5.44
CA TYR A 71 -2.16 -6.07 -5.04
C TYR A 71 -1.97 -5.01 -3.97
N MET A 72 -1.72 -5.44 -2.75
CA MET A 72 -1.53 -4.55 -1.62
C MET A 72 -0.07 -4.58 -1.18
N HIS A 73 0.53 -3.39 -1.08
CA HIS A 73 1.94 -3.25 -0.72
C HIS A 73 2.09 -2.42 0.54
N LEU A 74 3.00 -2.86 1.42
CA LEU A 74 3.51 -2.04 2.49
C LEU A 74 4.56 -1.11 1.91
N ILE A 75 4.55 0.14 2.37
CA ILE A 75 5.63 1.09 2.05
C ILE A 75 6.52 1.14 3.28
N ARG A 76 7.79 0.77 3.11
CA ARG A 76 8.77 0.80 4.20
C ARG A 76 9.82 1.86 3.91
N ASP A 77 10.26 2.56 4.97
CA ASP A 77 11.33 3.52 4.86
C ASP A 77 12.71 2.81 4.86
N SER A 78 13.78 3.58 4.84
CA SER A 78 15.14 3.04 4.82
C SER A 78 15.51 2.27 6.10
N GLN A 79 14.75 2.46 7.18
CA GLN A 79 14.93 1.75 8.45
C GLN A 79 14.08 0.49 8.53
N GLY A 80 13.29 0.19 7.50
CA GLY A 80 12.39 -0.95 7.49
C GLY A 80 11.05 -0.70 8.17
N VAL A 81 10.78 0.53 8.62
CA VAL A 81 9.53 0.89 9.28
C VAL A 81 8.43 1.09 8.24
N MET A 82 7.24 0.55 8.51
CA MET A 82 6.09 0.78 7.64
C MET A 82 5.60 2.22 7.80
N VAL A 83 5.62 2.95 6.70
CA VAL A 83 5.22 4.37 6.67
C VAL A 83 3.95 4.61 5.86
N GLY A 84 3.46 3.59 5.18
CA GLY A 84 2.25 3.70 4.38
C GLY A 84 1.89 2.38 3.71
N ARG A 85 0.85 2.44 2.90
CA ARG A 85 0.43 1.33 2.07
C ARG A 85 -0.04 1.85 0.72
N ILE A 86 0.10 1.04 -0.32
CA ILE A 86 -0.33 1.40 -1.67
C ILE A 86 -0.91 0.16 -2.33
N ASN A 87 -2.10 0.31 -2.90
CA ASN A 87 -2.90 -0.79 -3.43
C ASN A 87 -3.25 -0.59 -4.88
N LEU A 88 -3.34 -1.69 -5.60
CA LEU A 88 -3.93 -1.75 -6.94
C LEU A 88 -5.15 -2.67 -6.86
N SER A 89 -6.32 -2.18 -7.26
CA SER A 89 -7.55 -2.96 -7.29
C SER A 89 -7.96 -3.17 -8.75
N VAL A 90 -7.87 -4.40 -9.22
CA VAL A 90 -8.11 -4.73 -10.63
C VAL A 90 -9.62 -4.69 -10.91
N LEU A 91 -10.02 -4.07 -12.01
CA LEU A 91 -11.44 -3.93 -12.36
C LEU A 91 -12.02 -5.27 -12.81
N GLU A 92 -13.25 -5.54 -12.38
CA GLU A 92 -13.96 -6.77 -12.77
C GLU A 92 -14.19 -6.87 -14.27
N ASN A 93 -14.56 -5.76 -14.88
CA ASN A 93 -14.93 -5.69 -16.29
C ASN A 93 -13.75 -5.42 -17.23
N ASP A 94 -12.58 -5.14 -16.70
CA ASP A 94 -11.36 -4.94 -17.48
C ASP A 94 -10.15 -5.32 -16.64
N ARG A 95 -9.72 -6.55 -16.79
CA ARG A 95 -8.63 -7.15 -16.01
C ARG A 95 -7.25 -6.58 -16.34
N THR A 96 -7.17 -5.70 -17.31
CA THR A 96 -5.92 -4.99 -17.65
C THR A 96 -5.84 -3.59 -17.03
N THR A 97 -6.90 -3.16 -16.34
CA THR A 97 -6.99 -1.87 -15.69
C THR A 97 -7.13 -2.04 -14.19
N ALA A 98 -6.45 -1.21 -13.41
CA ALA A 98 -6.59 -1.21 -11.96
C ALA A 98 -6.71 0.21 -11.42
N GLU A 99 -7.38 0.33 -10.27
CA GLU A 99 -7.44 1.58 -9.51
C GLU A 99 -6.32 1.60 -8.49
N LEU A 100 -5.66 2.75 -8.37
CA LEU A 100 -4.58 2.95 -7.41
C LEU A 100 -5.10 3.77 -6.23
N GLY A 101 -4.81 3.32 -5.02
CA GLY A 101 -5.08 4.06 -3.80
C GLY A 101 -3.91 3.91 -2.83
N TYR A 102 -3.72 4.89 -1.95
CA TYR A 102 -2.65 4.81 -0.96
C TYR A 102 -3.01 5.55 0.32
N ARG A 103 -2.30 5.20 1.39
CA ARG A 103 -2.36 5.90 2.68
C ARG A 103 -0.93 6.07 3.19
N ILE A 104 -0.63 7.28 3.66
CA ILE A 104 0.68 7.59 4.27
C ILE A 104 0.44 7.96 5.72
N GLY A 105 1.30 7.49 6.62
CA GLY A 105 1.19 7.77 8.04
C GLY A 105 1.31 9.25 8.36
N GLU A 106 0.63 9.71 9.40
CA GLU A 106 0.56 11.12 9.79
C GLU A 106 1.94 11.74 10.00
N ASN A 107 2.83 11.00 10.66
CA ASN A 107 4.14 11.51 11.04
C ASN A 107 5.13 11.64 9.89
N VAL A 108 4.80 11.12 8.72
CA VAL A 108 5.70 11.07 7.58
C VAL A 108 5.11 11.69 6.32
N THR A 109 4.02 12.44 6.46
CA THR A 109 3.45 13.20 5.36
C THR A 109 4.44 14.29 4.93
N ASN A 110 4.40 14.65 3.64
CA ASN A 110 5.28 15.68 3.05
C ASN A 110 6.76 15.29 2.95
N LEU A 111 7.10 14.01 3.09
CA LEU A 111 8.47 13.53 2.89
C LEU A 111 8.72 12.98 1.49
N GLY A 112 7.74 13.06 0.60
CA GLY A 112 7.86 12.57 -0.77
C GLY A 112 7.64 11.07 -0.94
N TYR A 113 7.25 10.37 0.11
CA TYR A 113 7.06 8.92 0.09
C TYR A 113 5.94 8.49 -0.86
N ALA A 114 4.84 9.24 -0.89
CA ALA A 114 3.71 8.91 -1.76
C ALA A 114 4.10 8.93 -3.24
N GLY A 115 4.80 9.99 -3.66
CA GLY A 115 5.23 10.12 -5.05
C GLY A 115 6.18 9.02 -5.47
N GLU A 116 7.12 8.66 -4.60
CA GLU A 116 8.06 7.58 -4.85
C GLU A 116 7.36 6.22 -4.91
N ALA A 117 6.42 5.99 -3.98
CA ALA A 117 5.65 4.74 -3.96
C ALA A 117 4.79 4.58 -5.22
N VAL A 118 4.18 5.66 -5.70
CA VAL A 118 3.40 5.64 -6.95
C VAL A 118 4.28 5.24 -8.12
N LYS A 119 5.50 5.80 -8.23
CA LYS A 119 6.44 5.43 -9.29
C LYS A 119 6.77 3.94 -9.25
N PHE A 120 7.05 3.41 -8.07
CA PHE A 120 7.42 2.00 -7.91
C PHE A 120 6.26 1.07 -8.21
N VAL A 121 5.04 1.40 -7.75
CA VAL A 121 3.89 0.53 -8.00
C VAL A 121 3.48 0.57 -9.46
N LEU A 122 3.61 1.70 -10.13
CA LEU A 122 3.35 1.80 -11.58
C LEU A 122 4.32 0.90 -12.36
N ASP A 123 5.59 0.91 -11.99
CA ASP A 123 6.56 0.04 -12.62
C ASP A 123 6.17 -1.43 -12.44
N LYS A 124 5.82 -1.85 -11.22
CA LYS A 124 5.35 -3.21 -10.95
C LYS A 124 4.09 -3.54 -11.74
N ALA A 125 3.15 -2.61 -11.83
CA ALA A 125 1.90 -2.80 -12.54
C ALA A 125 2.14 -3.16 -14.00
N PHE A 126 3.01 -2.42 -14.67
CA PHE A 126 3.24 -2.59 -16.10
C PHE A 126 4.25 -3.68 -16.44
N THR A 127 5.23 -3.94 -15.58
CA THR A 127 6.28 -4.93 -15.86
C THR A 127 6.02 -6.29 -15.22
N THR A 128 5.36 -6.34 -14.07
CA THR A 128 5.19 -7.57 -13.29
C THR A 128 3.76 -8.07 -13.29
N TYR A 129 2.78 -7.18 -13.14
CA TYR A 129 1.38 -7.56 -12.98
C TYR A 129 0.60 -7.63 -14.29
N GLY A 130 1.21 -7.23 -15.39
CA GLY A 130 0.58 -7.32 -16.71
C GLY A 130 -0.58 -6.35 -16.93
N LEU A 131 -0.60 -5.25 -16.20
CA LEU A 131 -1.63 -4.22 -16.35
C LEU A 131 -1.27 -3.25 -17.46
N ASN A 132 -2.28 -2.66 -18.10
CA ASN A 132 -2.08 -1.72 -19.20
C ASN A 132 -2.47 -0.29 -18.82
N LYS A 133 -3.35 -0.15 -17.83
CA LYS A 133 -3.89 1.16 -17.47
C LYS A 133 -4.11 1.24 -15.96
N ILE A 134 -3.67 2.34 -15.37
CA ILE A 134 -3.88 2.61 -13.95
C ILE A 134 -4.65 3.92 -13.83
N ILE A 135 -5.75 3.88 -13.08
CA ILE A 135 -6.58 5.06 -12.83
C ILE A 135 -6.45 5.44 -11.36
N ALA A 136 -6.54 6.73 -11.06
CA ALA A 136 -6.50 7.20 -9.68
C ALA A 136 -7.82 6.84 -8.99
N GLY A 137 -7.72 6.10 -7.89
CA GLY A 137 -8.89 5.75 -7.09
C GLY A 137 -9.22 6.85 -6.11
N THR A 138 -10.47 6.89 -5.66
CA THR A 138 -10.85 7.69 -4.50
C THR A 138 -10.51 6.87 -3.25
N ALA A 139 -9.81 7.49 -2.35
CA ALA A 139 -9.33 6.79 -1.15
C ALA A 139 -10.45 6.26 -0.26
#